data_d5be1cdd67aa5e66d757bba6f141eb66
#
_entry.id   d5be1cdd67aa5e66d757bba6f141eb66
#
_cell.length_a   1.000
_cell.length_b   1.000
_cell.length_c   1.000
_cell.angle_alpha   90.00
_cell.angle_beta   90.00
_cell.angle_gamma   90.00
#
_symmetry.space_group_name_H-M   'P 1'
#
loop_
_entity.id
_entity.type
_entity.pdbx_description
1 polymer ?
#
loop_
_entity_poly.entity_id
_entity_poly.type
_entity_poly.pdbx_seq_one_letter_code
_entity_poly.pdbx_strand_id
1 'polypeptide(L)' 'LDRQRLEQGDLIAAFNGNTIKTLEDVYTQLKDYRVGEDVTLTIRRINENEDFTFDVQTTIMNRN' A
#
# COMPACT_ATOMS: atom_id res chain seq x y z
N LEU A 1 11.90 -5.44 -15.19
CA LEU A 1 11.41 -4.24 -14.61
C LEU A 1 10.31 -4.49 -13.63
N ASP A 2 10.39 -3.85 -12.53
CA ASP A 2 9.47 -4.08 -11.44
C ASP A 2 8.30 -3.10 -11.54
N ARG A 3 7.16 -3.58 -12.03
CA ARG A 3 5.97 -2.77 -12.18
C ARG A 3 5.28 -2.49 -10.86
N GLN A 4 5.61 -3.26 -9.84
CA GLN A 4 4.97 -3.13 -8.53
C GLN A 4 5.74 -2.20 -7.62
N ARG A 5 6.78 -1.61 -8.13
CA ARG A 5 7.61 -0.71 -7.36
C ARG A 5 6.87 0.59 -7.13
N LEU A 6 6.85 1.04 -5.89
CA LEU A 6 6.24 2.32 -5.57
C LEU A 6 7.08 3.46 -6.12
N GLU A 7 6.40 4.47 -6.58
CA GLU A 7 7.04 5.66 -7.14
C GLU A 7 6.57 6.89 -6.38
N GLN A 8 7.32 7.95 -6.53
CA GLN A 8 6.95 9.21 -5.93
C GLN A 8 5.59 9.65 -6.46
N GLY A 9 4.71 10.05 -5.56
CA GLY A 9 3.37 10.47 -5.92
C GLY A 9 2.33 9.37 -5.81
N ASP A 10 2.74 8.14 -5.54
CA ASP A 10 1.79 7.06 -5.33
C ASP A 10 1.13 7.21 -3.97
N LEU A 11 -0.14 6.83 -3.92
CA LEU A 11 -0.92 6.88 -2.69
C LEU A 11 -1.39 5.47 -2.34
N ILE A 12 -1.38 5.17 -1.06
CA ILE A 12 -1.96 3.91 -0.58
C ILE A 12 -3.46 4.13 -0.43
N ALA A 13 -4.25 3.47 -1.27
CA ALA A 13 -5.69 3.63 -1.28
C ALA A 13 -6.39 2.62 -0.37
N ALA A 14 -5.81 1.42 -0.22
CA ALA A 14 -6.41 0.39 0.61
C ALA A 14 -5.35 -0.58 1.09
N PHE A 15 -5.68 -1.27 2.17
CA PHE A 15 -4.79 -2.22 2.82
C PHE A 15 -5.62 -3.49 3.05
N ASN A 16 -5.31 -4.56 2.32
CA ASN A 16 -6.08 -5.81 2.35
C ASN A 16 -7.58 -5.56 2.15
N GLY A 17 -7.92 -4.63 1.24
CA GLY A 17 -9.29 -4.31 0.96
C GLY A 17 -9.93 -3.28 1.86
N ASN A 18 -9.22 -2.83 2.88
CA ASN A 18 -9.73 -1.81 3.81
C ASN A 18 -9.27 -0.43 3.35
N THR A 19 -10.21 0.44 3.10
CA THR A 19 -9.92 1.78 2.59
C THR A 19 -9.05 2.56 3.55
N ILE A 20 -8.02 3.19 3.00
CA ILE A 20 -7.10 4.05 3.75
C ILE A 20 -7.35 5.50 3.32
N LYS A 21 -7.69 6.35 4.27
CA LYS A 21 -7.94 7.76 4.00
C LYS A 21 -6.84 8.65 4.57
N THR A 22 -6.21 8.21 5.63
CA THR A 22 -5.20 9.01 6.32
C THR A 22 -4.03 8.12 6.68
N LEU A 23 -2.91 8.74 7.02
CA LEU A 23 -1.73 8.02 7.49
C LEU A 23 -2.05 7.25 8.77
N GLU A 24 -2.91 7.81 9.61
CA GLU A 24 -3.32 7.15 10.84
C GLU A 24 -4.03 5.82 10.56
N ASP A 25 -4.81 5.77 9.47
CA ASP A 25 -5.47 4.53 9.08
C ASP A 25 -4.46 3.44 8.77
N VAL A 26 -3.33 3.81 8.15
CA VAL A 26 -2.27 2.86 7.85
C VAL A 26 -1.72 2.27 9.16
N TYR A 27 -1.45 3.11 10.13
CA TYR A 27 -0.92 2.65 11.40
C TYR A 27 -1.92 1.76 12.13
N THR A 28 -3.19 2.12 12.07
CA THR A 28 -4.25 1.32 12.68
C THR A 28 -4.31 -0.07 12.07
N GLN A 29 -4.20 -0.16 10.76
CA GLN A 29 -4.21 -1.44 10.08
C GLN A 29 -2.97 -2.27 10.44
N LEU A 30 -1.82 -1.64 10.51
CA LEU A 30 -0.58 -2.35 10.79
C LEU A 30 -0.57 -3.01 12.16
N LYS A 31 -1.34 -2.50 13.11
CA LYS A 31 -1.40 -3.09 14.45
C LYS A 31 -1.95 -4.51 14.45
N ASP A 32 -2.76 -4.83 13.44
CA ASP A 32 -3.41 -6.14 13.37
C ASP A 32 -2.57 -7.19 12.68
N TYR A 33 -1.39 -6.81 12.19
CA TYR A 33 -0.56 -7.73 11.41
C TYR A 33 0.77 -7.96 12.09
N ARG A 34 1.35 -9.11 11.80
CA ARG A 34 2.63 -9.51 12.36
C ARG A 34 3.70 -9.51 11.29
N VAL A 35 4.94 -9.37 11.73
CA VAL A 35 6.08 -9.52 10.83
C VAL A 35 6.00 -10.89 10.15
N GLY A 36 6.19 -10.89 8.85
CA GLY A 36 6.12 -12.10 8.05
C GLY A 36 4.79 -12.35 7.37
N GLU A 37 3.74 -11.61 7.74
CA GLU A 37 2.46 -11.76 7.08
C GLU A 37 2.47 -11.06 5.72
N ASP A 38 1.83 -11.69 4.75
CA ASP A 38 1.66 -11.10 3.43
C ASP A 38 0.44 -10.21 3.43
N VAL A 39 0.56 -9.06 2.80
CA VAL A 39 -0.54 -8.12 2.70
C VAL A 39 -0.64 -7.63 1.26
N THR A 40 -1.83 -7.20 0.88
CA THR A 40 -2.08 -6.60 -0.42
C THR A 40 -2.34 -5.11 -0.22
N LEU A 41 -1.52 -4.29 -0.85
CA LEU A 41 -1.71 -2.85 -0.85
C LEU A 41 -2.36 -2.46 -2.16
N THR A 42 -3.39 -1.65 -2.11
CA THR A 42 -3.96 -1.05 -3.30
C THR A 42 -3.37 0.33 -3.44
N ILE A 43 -2.69 0.56 -4.54
CA ILE A 43 -1.96 1.80 -4.79
C ILE A 43 -2.70 2.57 -5.87
N ARG A 44 -2.85 3.86 -5.66
CA ARG A 44 -3.41 4.76 -6.66
C ARG A 44 -2.29 5.62 -7.21
N ARG A 45 -2.14 5.59 -8.51
CA ARG A 45 -1.13 6.39 -9.22
C ARG A 45 -1.84 7.43 -10.07
N ILE A 46 -1.55 8.67 -9.81
CA ILE A 46 -2.16 9.79 -10.53
C ILE A 46 -1.05 10.61 -11.14
N ASN A 47 -1.15 10.89 -12.42
CA ASN A 47 -0.26 11.82 -13.09
C ASN A 47 -1.07 12.58 -14.15
N GLU A 48 -0.40 13.37 -14.97
CA GLU A 48 -1.09 14.25 -15.93
C GLU A 48 -2.03 13.48 -16.86
N ASN A 49 -1.68 12.26 -17.20
CA ASN A 49 -2.40 11.50 -18.22
C ASN A 49 -3.10 10.27 -17.67
N GLU A 50 -2.87 9.94 -16.41
CA GLU A 50 -3.32 8.66 -15.89
C GLU A 50 -3.83 8.79 -14.47
N ASP A 51 -4.84 7.99 -14.17
CA ASP A 51 -5.35 7.82 -12.82
C ASP A 51 -5.85 6.39 -12.74
N PHE A 52 -5.07 5.54 -12.11
CA PHE A 52 -5.41 4.13 -12.02
C PHE A 52 -4.95 3.54 -10.70
N THR A 53 -5.52 2.40 -10.37
CA THR A 53 -5.13 1.66 -9.16
C THR A 53 -4.56 0.31 -9.56
N PHE A 54 -3.68 -0.20 -8.72
CA PHE A 54 -3.13 -1.53 -8.88
C PHE A 54 -2.79 -2.11 -7.52
N ASP A 55 -2.76 -3.43 -7.45
CA ASP A 55 -2.47 -4.11 -6.20
C ASP A 55 -1.02 -4.55 -6.17
N VAL A 56 -0.39 -4.36 -5.02
CA VAL A 56 0.97 -4.80 -4.76
C VAL A 56 0.94 -5.75 -3.58
N GLN A 57 1.52 -6.93 -3.75
CA GLN A 57 1.65 -7.85 -2.64
C GLN A 57 3.00 -7.67 -1.99
N THR A 58 3.00 -7.56 -0.70
CA THR A 58 4.22 -7.35 0.05
C THR A 58 4.14 -8.08 1.39
N THR A 59 5.26 -8.12 2.08
CA THR A 59 5.35 -8.81 3.37
C THR A 59 5.72 -7.78 4.42
N ILE A 60 5.07 -7.85 5.56
CA ILE A 60 5.37 -6.97 6.68
C ILE A 60 6.73 -7.34 7.24
N MET A 61 7.61 -6.38 7.34
CA MET A 61 8.98 -6.60 7.79
C MET A 61 9.30 -5.73 9.00
N ASN A 62 10.14 -6.30 9.85
CA ASN A 62 10.66 -5.57 11.00
C ASN A 62 11.78 -4.65 10.54
N ARG A 63 11.72 -3.40 10.97
CA ARG A 63 12.67 -2.40 10.53
C ARG A 63 13.86 -2.20 11.47
N ASN A 64 13.90 -2.91 12.52
CA ASN A 64 15.01 -2.79 13.46
C ASN A 64 16.32 -3.25 12.87
#